data_a62dcca7137d384a39aaf3add4cd92ad
#
_entry.id   a62dcca7137d384a39aaf3add4cd92ad
#
_cell.length_a   1.000
_cell.length_b   1.000
_cell.length_c   1.000
_cell.angle_alpha   90.00
_cell.angle_beta   90.00
_cell.angle_gamma   90.00
#
_symmetry.space_group_name_H-M   'P 1'
#
loop_
_entity.id
_entity.type
_entity.pdbx_description
1 polymer ?
#
loop_
_entity_poly.entity_id
_entity_poly.type
_entity_poly.pdbx_seq_one_letter_code
_entity_poly.pdbx_strand_id
1 'polypeptide(L)'
;MKNWLPLVGLFLVTAFTATAQDSAKTAGITYKTIHNFPGFAILKTDSSRTNSASAFHKGTPTVIIYFSPTCSHCQHQAEEITGNMKNFKNVAFLFVSSYSMEDIKQFVATYALDHFSNIMVAQDPGFNMGSFFELRSLPGIFVYDKKGQLKTHFETNVLSGELLAALQL
;
A
#
# COMPACT_ATOMS: atom_id res chain seq x y z
N MET A 1 83.93 -1.71 7.40
CA MET A 1 82.90 -0.88 8.13
C MET A 1 81.65 -0.85 7.24
N LYS A 2 80.64 -1.68 7.56
CA LYS A 2 79.41 -1.85 6.76
C LYS A 2 78.28 -1.05 7.46
N ASN A 3 77.85 0.04 6.85
CA ASN A 3 76.70 0.82 7.33
C ASN A 3 75.41 0.17 6.88
N TRP A 4 74.59 -0.28 7.82
CA TRP A 4 73.27 -0.84 7.59
C TRP A 4 72.26 0.24 7.92
N LEU A 5 71.58 0.81 6.93
CA LEU A 5 70.42 1.65 7.12
C LEU A 5 69.18 0.77 7.24
N PRO A 6 68.32 0.99 8.22
CA PRO A 6 67.00 0.34 8.27
C PRO A 6 66.00 1.10 7.38
N LEU A 7 65.39 0.38 6.47
CA LEU A 7 64.21 0.81 5.69
C LEU A 7 62.99 0.91 6.63
N VAL A 8 62.60 2.13 6.91
CA VAL A 8 61.32 2.40 7.59
C VAL A 8 60.21 2.31 6.53
N GLY A 9 59.46 1.19 6.54
CA GLY A 9 58.29 1.01 5.70
C GLY A 9 57.12 1.85 6.26
N LEU A 10 56.74 2.86 5.50
CA LEU A 10 55.53 3.68 5.78
C LEU A 10 54.28 2.89 5.37
N PHE A 11 53.59 2.26 6.32
CA PHE A 11 52.27 1.68 6.10
C PHE A 11 51.25 2.79 5.99
N LEU A 12 50.76 3.06 4.78
CA LEU A 12 49.60 3.90 4.53
C LEU A 12 48.35 3.10 4.92
N VAL A 13 47.80 3.38 6.09
CA VAL A 13 46.48 2.89 6.48
C VAL A 13 45.41 3.75 5.78
N THR A 14 44.86 3.26 4.69
CA THR A 14 43.68 3.85 4.06
C THR A 14 42.46 3.55 4.93
N ALA A 15 42.01 4.55 5.69
CA ALA A 15 40.75 4.47 6.39
C ALA A 15 39.60 4.45 5.37
N PHE A 16 38.99 3.29 5.16
CA PHE A 16 37.70 3.17 4.47
C PHE A 16 36.64 3.77 5.41
N THR A 17 36.25 5.00 5.14
CA THR A 17 35.04 5.56 5.73
C THR A 17 33.84 4.88 5.06
N ALA A 18 33.29 3.86 5.72
CA ALA A 18 32.00 3.33 5.39
C ALA A 18 30.97 4.44 5.62
N THR A 19 30.46 5.03 4.55
CA THR A 19 29.28 5.88 4.60
C THR A 19 28.13 4.98 4.99
N ALA A 20 27.72 5.04 6.26
CA ALA A 20 26.47 4.48 6.75
C ALA A 20 25.36 5.15 5.95
N GLN A 21 24.81 4.42 4.96
CA GLN A 21 23.72 4.87 4.14
C GLN A 21 22.48 5.10 5.01
N ASP A 22 21.98 6.26 4.88
CA ASP A 22 20.82 6.93 5.39
C ASP A 22 19.53 6.06 5.34
N SER A 23 19.47 5.00 6.14
CA SER A 23 18.26 4.20 6.40
C SER A 23 17.33 4.87 7.43
N ALA A 24 17.73 6.03 7.96
CA ALA A 24 17.03 6.68 9.07
C ALA A 24 15.91 7.64 8.65
N LYS A 25 15.66 7.85 7.35
CA LYS A 25 14.75 8.92 6.89
C LYS A 25 13.33 8.48 6.54
N THR A 26 13.02 7.17 6.61
CA THR A 26 11.65 6.66 6.34
C THR A 26 10.88 6.33 7.62
N ALA A 27 11.52 6.37 8.79
CA ALA A 27 10.86 6.17 10.07
C ALA A 27 10.10 7.45 10.46
N GLY A 28 8.79 7.51 10.15
CA GLY A 28 7.92 8.59 10.58
C GLY A 28 6.90 9.09 9.55
N ILE A 29 6.97 8.64 8.30
CA ILE A 29 5.96 9.01 7.29
C ILE A 29 4.86 7.94 7.28
N THR A 30 3.74 8.26 7.91
CA THR A 30 2.57 7.38 7.97
C THR A 30 1.30 8.15 7.58
N TYR A 31 0.19 7.43 7.39
CA TYR A 31 -1.11 8.05 7.11
C TYR A 31 -1.57 9.06 8.17
N LYS A 32 -1.04 8.97 9.38
CA LYS A 32 -1.33 9.92 10.49
C LYS A 32 -0.61 11.25 10.33
N THR A 33 0.54 11.24 9.67
CA THR A 33 1.38 12.44 9.46
C THR A 33 1.18 13.07 8.08
N ILE A 34 0.75 12.27 7.10
CA ILE A 34 0.47 12.73 5.73
C ILE A 34 -0.96 12.35 5.35
N HIS A 35 -1.81 13.37 5.23
CA HIS A 35 -3.22 13.15 4.86
C HIS A 35 -3.41 12.89 3.36
N ASN A 36 -2.52 13.39 2.50
CA ASN A 36 -2.54 13.08 1.08
C ASN A 36 -1.85 11.73 0.84
N PHE A 37 -2.45 10.89 0.00
CA PHE A 37 -1.86 9.60 -0.34
C PHE A 37 -0.60 9.77 -1.19
N PRO A 38 0.57 9.30 -0.73
CA PRO A 38 1.85 9.57 -1.43
C PRO A 38 2.06 8.70 -2.67
N GLY A 39 1.32 7.61 -2.80
CA GLY A 39 1.50 6.62 -3.86
C GLY A 39 2.69 5.67 -3.61
N PHE A 40 2.51 4.41 -4.04
CA PHE A 40 3.49 3.33 -3.86
C PHE A 40 3.60 2.49 -5.12
N ALA A 41 4.77 1.89 -5.34
CA ALA A 41 4.95 0.91 -6.41
C ALA A 41 4.19 -0.39 -6.06
N ILE A 42 3.26 -0.78 -6.92
CA ILE A 42 2.44 -1.98 -6.78
C ILE A 42 2.44 -2.78 -8.08
N LEU A 43 2.05 -4.05 -8.00
CA LEU A 43 1.85 -4.92 -9.16
C LEU A 43 0.36 -5.18 -9.37
N LYS A 44 -0.16 -4.87 -10.56
CA LYS A 44 -1.53 -5.25 -10.93
C LYS A 44 -1.67 -6.75 -11.15
N THR A 45 -2.88 -7.25 -11.25
CA THR A 45 -3.16 -8.68 -11.47
C THR A 45 -2.60 -9.22 -12.79
N ASP A 46 -2.31 -8.37 -13.78
CA ASP A 46 -1.59 -8.71 -15.01
C ASP A 46 -0.06 -8.72 -14.84
N SER A 47 0.43 -8.54 -13.61
CA SER A 47 1.82 -8.43 -13.22
C SER A 47 2.53 -7.16 -13.74
N SER A 48 1.82 -6.23 -14.33
CA SER A 48 2.38 -4.93 -14.70
C SER A 48 2.62 -4.05 -13.47
N ARG A 49 3.74 -3.32 -13.47
CA ARG A 49 4.06 -2.36 -12.41
C ARG A 49 3.28 -1.08 -12.63
N THR A 50 2.74 -0.53 -11.54
CA THR A 50 2.09 0.78 -11.54
C THR A 50 2.32 1.48 -10.21
N ASN A 51 1.88 2.74 -10.13
CA ASN A 51 1.84 3.46 -8.86
C ASN A 51 0.41 3.41 -8.30
N SER A 52 0.25 3.13 -7.03
CA SER A 52 -1.07 3.06 -6.37
C SER A 52 -1.83 4.39 -6.43
N ALA A 53 -1.14 5.53 -6.60
CA ALA A 53 -1.78 6.82 -6.82
C ALA A 53 -2.57 6.87 -8.15
N SER A 54 -2.35 5.94 -9.09
CA SER A 54 -3.14 5.85 -10.32
C SER A 54 -4.61 5.44 -10.08
N ALA A 55 -4.93 4.89 -8.90
CA ALA A 55 -6.30 4.64 -8.49
C ALA A 55 -7.07 5.93 -8.12
N PHE A 56 -6.34 7.04 -7.89
CA PHE A 56 -6.94 8.32 -7.51
C PHE A 56 -7.24 9.15 -8.77
N HIS A 57 -8.51 9.42 -9.00
CA HIS A 57 -8.96 10.28 -10.09
C HIS A 57 -9.47 11.61 -9.54
N LYS A 58 -9.09 12.73 -10.19
CA LYS A 58 -9.52 14.06 -9.76
C LYS A 58 -11.04 14.14 -9.67
N GLY A 59 -11.55 14.55 -8.51
CA GLY A 59 -12.98 14.69 -8.27
C GLY A 59 -13.72 13.39 -7.91
N THR A 60 -12.99 12.26 -7.79
CA THR A 60 -13.55 10.96 -7.41
C THR A 60 -13.01 10.55 -6.04
N PRO A 61 -13.86 10.24 -5.06
CA PRO A 61 -13.42 9.70 -3.79
C PRO A 61 -12.84 8.30 -4.01
N THR A 62 -11.85 7.94 -3.21
CA THR A 62 -11.14 6.64 -3.32
C THR A 62 -11.18 5.91 -2.00
N VAL A 63 -11.50 4.63 -2.05
CA VAL A 63 -11.43 3.72 -0.90
C VAL A 63 -10.30 2.72 -1.13
N ILE A 64 -9.33 2.72 -0.24
CA ILE A 64 -8.27 1.71 -0.23
C ILE A 64 -8.65 0.62 0.77
N ILE A 65 -8.56 -0.63 0.34
CA ILE A 65 -8.85 -1.81 1.16
C ILE A 65 -7.61 -2.69 1.17
N TYR A 66 -6.92 -2.70 2.30
CA TYR A 66 -5.82 -3.64 2.49
C TYR A 66 -6.37 -4.94 3.04
N PHE A 67 -6.12 -6.06 2.35
CA PHE A 67 -6.79 -7.32 2.63
C PHE A 67 -5.84 -8.53 2.67
N SER A 68 -6.33 -9.60 3.27
CA SER A 68 -5.79 -10.96 3.11
C SER A 68 -6.83 -11.83 2.41
N PRO A 69 -6.46 -12.60 1.39
CA PRO A 69 -7.38 -13.51 0.69
C PRO A 69 -8.02 -14.55 1.62
N THR A 70 -7.34 -14.94 2.69
CA THR A 70 -7.79 -15.97 3.63
C THR A 70 -8.55 -15.43 4.85
N CYS A 71 -8.69 -14.12 4.97
CA CYS A 71 -9.38 -13.47 6.08
C CYS A 71 -10.89 -13.39 5.81
N SER A 72 -11.72 -13.99 6.66
CA SER A 72 -13.17 -13.99 6.51
C SER A 72 -13.80 -12.59 6.50
N HIS A 73 -13.30 -11.67 7.35
CA HIS A 73 -13.76 -10.28 7.33
C HIS A 73 -13.44 -9.56 6.02
N CYS A 74 -12.30 -9.87 5.38
CA CYS A 74 -11.94 -9.33 4.07
C CYS A 74 -12.84 -9.89 2.96
N GLN A 75 -13.18 -11.17 3.06
CA GLN A 75 -14.10 -11.85 2.15
C GLN A 75 -15.49 -11.20 2.22
N HIS A 76 -16.04 -11.04 3.43
CA HIS A 76 -17.31 -10.33 3.63
C HIS A 76 -17.24 -8.88 3.14
N GLN A 77 -16.12 -8.17 3.31
CA GLN A 77 -15.99 -6.82 2.78
C GLN A 77 -16.05 -6.77 1.26
N ALA A 78 -15.44 -7.74 0.59
CA ALA A 78 -15.51 -7.84 -0.87
C ALA A 78 -16.95 -8.12 -1.34
N GLU A 79 -17.67 -9.04 -0.69
CA GLU A 79 -19.08 -9.34 -0.95
C GLU A 79 -19.97 -8.10 -0.72
N GLU A 80 -19.76 -7.39 0.38
CA GLU A 80 -20.51 -6.18 0.73
C GLU A 80 -20.35 -5.09 -0.34
N ILE A 81 -19.14 -4.87 -0.85
CA ILE A 81 -18.89 -3.87 -1.89
C ILE A 81 -19.46 -4.31 -3.22
N THR A 82 -19.19 -5.54 -3.67
CA THR A 82 -19.65 -6.02 -4.99
C THR A 82 -21.18 -6.13 -5.03
N GLY A 83 -21.80 -6.63 -3.97
CA GLY A 83 -23.26 -6.71 -3.85
C GLY A 83 -23.98 -5.36 -3.85
N ASN A 84 -23.29 -4.28 -3.44
CA ASN A 84 -23.82 -2.94 -3.36
C ASN A 84 -23.20 -1.96 -4.37
N MET A 85 -22.49 -2.46 -5.41
CA MET A 85 -21.73 -1.63 -6.34
C MET A 85 -22.56 -0.55 -7.05
N LYS A 86 -23.85 -0.76 -7.22
CA LYS A 86 -24.76 0.26 -7.79
C LYS A 86 -24.72 1.61 -7.03
N ASN A 87 -24.43 1.57 -5.73
CA ASN A 87 -24.33 2.74 -4.87
C ASN A 87 -22.95 3.39 -4.94
N PHE A 88 -21.95 2.68 -5.45
CA PHE A 88 -20.53 3.08 -5.51
C PHE A 88 -20.03 3.42 -6.90
N LYS A 89 -20.93 3.69 -7.88
CA LYS A 89 -20.55 3.97 -9.28
C LYS A 89 -19.53 5.11 -9.44
N ASN A 90 -19.56 6.09 -8.52
CA ASN A 90 -18.70 7.27 -8.55
C ASN A 90 -17.58 7.21 -7.48
N VAL A 91 -17.22 6.01 -7.02
CA VAL A 91 -16.15 5.76 -6.04
C VAL A 91 -15.11 4.88 -6.70
N ALA A 92 -13.84 5.23 -6.58
CA ALA A 92 -12.75 4.35 -6.98
C ALA A 92 -12.37 3.43 -5.79
N PHE A 93 -12.12 2.16 -6.07
CA PHE A 93 -11.63 1.21 -5.08
C PHE A 93 -10.25 0.70 -5.46
N LEU A 94 -9.35 0.64 -4.47
CA LEU A 94 -8.06 0.01 -4.59
C LEU A 94 -7.97 -1.11 -3.54
N PHE A 95 -8.10 -2.35 -3.98
CA PHE A 95 -7.83 -3.52 -3.16
C PHE A 95 -6.35 -3.87 -3.23
N VAL A 96 -5.68 -3.96 -2.09
CA VAL A 96 -4.24 -4.22 -2.02
C VAL A 96 -3.95 -5.32 -1.02
N SER A 97 -3.02 -6.20 -1.37
CA SER A 97 -2.57 -7.29 -0.50
C SER A 97 -1.08 -7.53 -0.66
N SER A 98 -0.41 -7.96 0.39
CA SER A 98 0.97 -8.44 0.32
C SER A 98 1.10 -9.94 0.05
N TYR A 99 -0.02 -10.64 -0.10
CA TYR A 99 -0.07 -12.08 -0.40
C TYR A 99 0.42 -12.37 -1.82
N SER A 100 0.58 -13.65 -2.15
CA SER A 100 1.02 -14.05 -3.47
C SER A 100 0.07 -13.57 -4.56
N MET A 101 0.59 -13.32 -5.77
CA MET A 101 -0.25 -12.91 -6.90
C MET A 101 -1.28 -13.99 -7.26
N GLU A 102 -0.98 -15.27 -7.01
CA GLU A 102 -1.89 -16.38 -7.22
C GLU A 102 -3.09 -16.29 -6.27
N ASP A 103 -2.85 -16.12 -4.97
CA ASP A 103 -3.91 -15.95 -3.98
C ASP A 103 -4.78 -14.72 -4.26
N ILE A 104 -4.15 -13.62 -4.68
CA ILE A 104 -4.87 -12.39 -5.07
C ILE A 104 -5.76 -12.64 -6.28
N LYS A 105 -5.27 -13.32 -7.32
CA LYS A 105 -6.07 -13.65 -8.51
C LYS A 105 -7.24 -14.57 -8.17
N GLN A 106 -7.03 -15.55 -7.30
CA GLN A 106 -8.10 -16.41 -6.82
C GLN A 106 -9.17 -15.60 -6.08
N PHE A 107 -8.77 -14.68 -5.22
CA PHE A 107 -9.70 -13.78 -4.52
C PHE A 107 -10.49 -12.91 -5.51
N VAL A 108 -9.82 -12.32 -6.50
CA VAL A 108 -10.46 -11.52 -7.55
C VAL A 108 -11.54 -12.33 -8.28
N ALA A 109 -11.23 -13.55 -8.69
CA ALA A 109 -12.16 -14.42 -9.39
C ALA A 109 -13.33 -14.85 -8.50
N THR A 110 -13.07 -15.16 -7.22
CA THR A 110 -14.10 -15.61 -6.28
C THR A 110 -15.13 -14.51 -6.02
N TYR A 111 -14.70 -13.26 -5.87
CA TYR A 111 -15.59 -12.13 -5.55
C TYR A 111 -15.90 -11.24 -6.76
N ALA A 112 -15.54 -11.69 -7.99
CA ALA A 112 -15.81 -11.00 -9.24
C ALA A 112 -15.37 -9.52 -9.26
N LEU A 113 -14.24 -9.20 -8.61
CA LEU A 113 -13.77 -7.83 -8.47
C LEU A 113 -13.38 -7.19 -9.81
N ASP A 114 -12.94 -8.00 -10.78
CA ASP A 114 -12.57 -7.57 -12.14
C ASP A 114 -13.77 -7.27 -13.05
N HIS A 115 -15.00 -7.59 -12.61
CA HIS A 115 -16.21 -7.20 -13.32
C HIS A 115 -16.54 -5.70 -13.18
N PHE A 116 -15.87 -4.98 -12.28
CA PHE A 116 -16.16 -3.58 -11.96
C PHE A 116 -14.99 -2.67 -12.38
N SER A 117 -15.23 -1.80 -13.34
CA SER A 117 -14.21 -0.90 -13.90
C SER A 117 -13.67 0.14 -12.91
N ASN A 118 -14.37 0.37 -11.81
CA ASN A 118 -13.95 1.27 -10.72
C ASN A 118 -13.22 0.55 -9.58
N ILE A 119 -12.91 -0.75 -9.74
CA ILE A 119 -12.06 -1.52 -8.83
C ILE A 119 -10.70 -1.78 -9.48
N MET A 120 -9.64 -1.42 -8.80
CA MET A 120 -8.28 -1.87 -9.07
C MET A 120 -7.85 -2.86 -7.99
N VAL A 121 -7.26 -3.99 -8.39
CA VAL A 121 -6.67 -4.94 -7.44
C VAL A 121 -5.18 -5.06 -7.71
N ALA A 122 -4.36 -5.04 -6.66
CA ALA A 122 -2.92 -5.05 -6.79
C ALA A 122 -2.22 -5.76 -5.62
N GLN A 123 -0.99 -6.19 -5.88
CA GLN A 123 -0.07 -6.67 -4.87
C GLN A 123 0.85 -5.53 -4.38
N ASP A 124 1.08 -5.45 -3.09
CA ASP A 124 2.11 -4.65 -2.41
C ASP A 124 3.26 -5.57 -1.99
N PRO A 125 4.22 -5.91 -2.89
CA PRO A 125 5.19 -6.97 -2.65
C PRO A 125 6.19 -6.63 -1.54
N GLY A 126 6.37 -5.36 -1.24
CA GLY A 126 7.27 -4.86 -0.19
C GLY A 126 6.58 -4.50 1.11
N PHE A 127 5.26 -4.72 1.22
CA PHE A 127 4.45 -4.27 2.38
C PHE A 127 4.61 -2.77 2.68
N ASN A 128 4.93 -1.96 1.66
CA ASN A 128 5.18 -0.53 1.83
C ASN A 128 3.90 0.24 2.18
N MET A 129 2.79 -0.10 1.54
CA MET A 129 1.48 0.46 1.88
C MET A 129 1.02 -0.02 3.25
N GLY A 130 1.23 -1.31 3.56
CA GLY A 130 0.90 -1.86 4.87
C GLY A 130 1.64 -1.15 6.01
N SER A 131 2.93 -0.87 5.81
CA SER A 131 3.75 -0.10 6.76
C SER A 131 3.29 1.35 6.88
N PHE A 132 2.98 2.01 5.75
CA PHE A 132 2.48 3.39 5.74
C PHE A 132 1.15 3.52 6.50
N PHE A 133 0.25 2.55 6.34
CA PHE A 133 -1.04 2.52 7.02
C PHE A 133 -0.96 2.00 8.46
N GLU A 134 0.22 1.59 8.94
CA GLU A 134 0.42 1.01 10.28
C GLU A 134 -0.58 -0.10 10.59
N LEU A 135 -0.82 -0.99 9.61
CA LEU A 135 -1.87 -2.01 9.69
C LEU A 135 -1.71 -2.91 10.91
N ARG A 136 -2.76 -3.04 11.70
CA ARG A 136 -2.84 -3.90 12.88
C ARG A 136 -3.86 -5.02 12.73
N SER A 137 -4.86 -4.80 11.90
CA SER A 137 -5.94 -5.75 11.60
C SER A 137 -6.34 -5.67 10.14
N LEU A 138 -7.08 -6.67 9.66
CA LEU A 138 -7.59 -6.73 8.29
C LEU A 138 -9.10 -7.03 8.28
N PRO A 139 -9.82 -6.42 7.34
CA PRO A 139 -9.35 -5.43 6.37
C PRO A 139 -9.00 -4.10 7.01
N GLY A 140 -7.94 -3.44 6.52
CA GLY A 140 -7.70 -2.02 6.76
C GLY A 140 -8.36 -1.21 5.65
N ILE A 141 -9.30 -0.33 5.99
CA ILE A 141 -10.08 0.44 5.02
C ILE A 141 -9.78 1.92 5.22
N PHE A 142 -9.35 2.61 4.16
CA PHE A 142 -8.97 4.02 4.21
C PHE A 142 -9.77 4.80 3.18
N VAL A 143 -10.54 5.78 3.65
CA VAL A 143 -11.47 6.58 2.83
C VAL A 143 -10.84 7.93 2.53
N TYR A 144 -10.62 8.20 1.25
CA TYR A 144 -10.09 9.46 0.74
C TYR A 144 -11.19 10.24 0.01
N ASP A 145 -11.24 11.53 0.24
CA ASP A 145 -12.20 12.43 -0.41
C ASP A 145 -11.84 12.73 -1.88
N LYS A 146 -12.69 13.54 -2.53
CA LYS A 146 -12.52 13.99 -3.92
C LYS A 146 -11.25 14.83 -4.16
N LYS A 147 -10.58 15.28 -3.08
CA LYS A 147 -9.32 16.03 -3.12
C LYS A 147 -8.11 15.12 -2.85
N GLY A 148 -8.33 13.82 -2.60
CA GLY A 148 -7.28 12.87 -2.23
C GLY A 148 -6.82 13.00 -0.78
N GLN A 149 -7.64 13.60 0.10
CA GLN A 149 -7.33 13.74 1.51
C GLN A 149 -8.02 12.64 2.32
N LEU A 150 -7.29 12.03 3.24
CA LEU A 150 -7.82 11.01 4.15
C LEU A 150 -8.92 11.62 5.04
N LYS A 151 -10.09 11.02 5.01
CA LYS A 151 -11.26 11.41 5.81
C LYS A 151 -11.41 10.55 7.06
N THR A 152 -11.29 9.25 6.91
CA THR A 152 -11.43 8.27 7.99
C THR A 152 -10.79 6.94 7.60
N HIS A 153 -10.65 6.06 8.58
CA HIS A 153 -10.23 4.69 8.36
C HIS A 153 -11.00 3.73 9.30
N PHE A 154 -11.03 2.46 8.91
CA PHE A 154 -11.61 1.37 9.70
C PHE A 154 -10.62 0.20 9.75
N GLU A 155 -10.57 -0.48 10.87
CA GLU A 155 -9.69 -1.64 11.12
C GLU A 155 -10.48 -2.97 11.16
N THR A 156 -11.67 -2.98 10.56
CA THR A 156 -12.56 -4.13 10.39
C THR A 156 -13.44 -3.91 9.16
N ASN A 157 -14.21 -4.93 8.75
CA ASN A 157 -15.20 -4.76 7.70
C ASN A 157 -16.33 -3.81 8.14
N VAL A 158 -16.87 -3.08 7.19
CA VAL A 158 -17.95 -2.10 7.39
C VAL A 158 -19.07 -2.32 6.39
N LEU A 159 -20.28 -1.98 6.78
CA LEU A 159 -21.44 -2.05 5.91
C LEU A 159 -21.42 -0.92 4.88
N SER A 160 -22.04 -1.17 3.73
CA SER A 160 -22.14 -0.19 2.64
C SER A 160 -22.71 1.15 3.07
N GLY A 161 -23.70 1.14 3.97
CA GLY A 161 -24.29 2.39 4.52
C GLY A 161 -23.29 3.24 5.30
N GLU A 162 -22.44 2.59 6.11
CA GLU A 162 -21.38 3.29 6.87
C GLU A 162 -20.31 3.86 5.92
N LEU A 163 -19.96 3.08 4.90
CA LEU A 163 -18.97 3.53 3.90
C LEU A 163 -19.51 4.69 3.07
N LEU A 164 -20.80 4.67 2.67
CA LEU A 164 -21.45 5.78 1.98
C LEU A 164 -21.50 7.03 2.85
N ALA A 165 -21.82 6.89 4.15
CA ALA A 165 -21.80 8.00 5.09
C ALA A 165 -20.39 8.61 5.24
N ALA A 166 -19.36 7.78 5.31
CA ALA A 166 -17.96 8.22 5.36
C ALA A 166 -17.54 8.97 4.08
N LEU A 167 -18.05 8.56 2.93
CA LEU A 167 -17.85 9.20 1.62
C LEU A 167 -18.68 10.47 1.43
N GLN A 168 -19.64 10.73 2.28
CA GLN A 168 -20.64 11.83 2.17
C GLN A 168 -21.43 11.76 0.84
N LEU A 169 -21.89 10.55 0.49
CA LEU A 169 -22.67 10.22 -0.71
C LEU A 169 -24.10 9.81 -0.33
#